data_84b7b368601186ce2bd054b7db70d65f
#
_entry.id   84b7b368601186ce2bd054b7db70d65f
#
_cell.length_a   1.000
_cell.length_b   1.000
_cell.length_c   1.000
_cell.angle_alpha   90.00
_cell.angle_beta   90.00
_cell.angle_gamma   90.00
#
_symmetry.space_group_name_H-M   'P 1'
#
loop_
_entity.id
_entity.type
_entity.pdbx_description
1 polymer ?
#
loop_
_entity_poly.entity_id
_entity_poly.type
_entity_poly.pdbx_seq_one_letter_code
_entity_poly.pdbx_strand_id
1 'polypeptide(L)'
;MTKKDIRVVNIVVSSSLGQDIPLEKMAATLSNTEYNPEQFPGLVIRIKEPKTSALIFNSGKIVCTGARDLDEVQRSIKQIIKSLEKINIKITIEPKVTIQNIVASGAVGMDLNLNVLAMKLQNTEYEPEQFPGLVYKINVEPKGEKVLKATFLLFSNGKVVCTGTKSEHQVHQALDALIENLKKVK
;
A
#
# COMPACT_ATOMS: atom_id res chain seq x y z
N MET A 1 -1.98 -1.01 25.44
CA MET A 1 -2.42 -0.93 24.04
C MET A 1 -2.54 -2.33 23.47
N THR A 2 -3.66 -2.67 22.92
CA THR A 2 -3.92 -3.97 22.37
C THR A 2 -3.67 -3.97 20.84
N LYS A 3 -3.25 -5.10 20.30
CA LYS A 3 -3.04 -5.31 18.84
C LYS A 3 -4.27 -4.95 17.97
N LYS A 4 -5.39 -4.56 18.60
CA LYS A 4 -6.65 -4.23 17.94
C LYS A 4 -6.74 -2.81 17.39
N ASP A 5 -5.75 -1.95 17.68
CA ASP A 5 -5.84 -0.53 17.35
C ASP A 5 -5.18 -0.17 16.01
N ILE A 6 -4.74 -1.16 15.26
CA ILE A 6 -4.20 -0.96 13.90
C ILE A 6 -4.88 -1.89 12.91
N ARG A 7 -5.24 -1.35 11.75
CA ARG A 7 -5.91 -2.10 10.68
C ARG A 7 -5.32 -1.76 9.32
N VAL A 8 -5.32 -2.72 8.44
CA VAL A 8 -4.92 -2.54 7.04
C VAL A 8 -5.94 -1.64 6.34
N VAL A 9 -5.46 -0.61 5.66
CA VAL A 9 -6.27 0.35 4.90
C VAL A 9 -5.99 0.33 3.41
N ASN A 10 -4.83 -0.19 3.01
CA ASN A 10 -4.46 -0.34 1.60
C ASN A 10 -3.44 -1.46 1.41
N ILE A 11 -3.65 -2.28 0.41
CA ILE A 11 -2.70 -3.29 -0.07
C ILE A 11 -2.34 -2.95 -1.50
N VAL A 12 -1.04 -2.86 -1.79
CA VAL A 12 -0.51 -2.71 -3.14
C VAL A 12 0.09 -4.05 -3.57
N VAL A 13 -0.39 -4.55 -4.69
CA VAL A 13 0.07 -5.83 -5.25
C VAL A 13 0.54 -5.66 -6.67
N SER A 14 1.43 -6.55 -7.10
CA SER A 14 1.77 -6.73 -8.51
C SER A 14 1.34 -8.12 -8.98
N SER A 15 1.04 -8.22 -10.25
CA SER A 15 0.69 -9.47 -10.93
C SER A 15 1.02 -9.37 -12.41
N SER A 16 0.79 -10.43 -13.16
CA SER A 16 0.93 -10.45 -14.61
C SER A 16 -0.25 -11.17 -15.25
N LEU A 17 -0.74 -10.62 -16.35
CA LEU A 17 -1.76 -11.25 -17.18
C LEU A 17 -1.17 -12.30 -18.14
N GLY A 18 0.16 -12.42 -18.20
CA GLY A 18 0.85 -13.45 -18.96
C GLY A 18 0.91 -13.23 -20.46
N GLN A 19 0.53 -12.06 -20.94
CA GLN A 19 0.53 -11.72 -22.35
C GLN A 19 0.57 -10.20 -22.55
N ASP A 20 0.96 -9.74 -23.72
CA ASP A 20 0.90 -8.34 -24.07
C ASP A 20 -0.55 -7.85 -24.14
N ILE A 21 -0.79 -6.64 -23.68
CA ILE A 21 -2.12 -6.03 -23.61
C ILE A 21 -2.13 -4.79 -24.50
N PRO A 22 -3.10 -4.67 -25.43
CA PRO A 22 -3.25 -3.50 -26.29
C PRO A 22 -3.90 -2.34 -25.52
N LEU A 23 -3.10 -1.50 -24.87
CA LEU A 23 -3.59 -0.43 -24.01
C LEU A 23 -4.41 0.61 -24.75
N GLU A 24 -4.06 0.93 -25.99
CA GLU A 24 -4.81 1.87 -26.83
C GLU A 24 -6.23 1.37 -27.11
N LYS A 25 -6.39 0.08 -27.39
CA LYS A 25 -7.71 -0.55 -27.59
C LYS A 25 -8.53 -0.51 -26.31
N MET A 26 -7.92 -0.77 -25.17
CA MET A 26 -8.59 -0.66 -23.86
C MET A 26 -9.08 0.77 -23.63
N ALA A 27 -8.22 1.75 -23.81
CA ALA A 27 -8.53 3.16 -23.61
C ALA A 27 -9.66 3.64 -24.53
N ALA A 28 -9.66 3.20 -25.77
CA ALA A 28 -10.69 3.57 -26.75
C ALA A 28 -12.06 2.96 -26.47
N THR A 29 -12.10 1.80 -25.78
CA THR A 29 -13.33 1.00 -25.64
C THR A 29 -13.93 1.05 -24.24
N LEU A 30 -13.08 1.14 -23.19
CA LEU A 30 -13.50 1.09 -21.79
C LEU A 30 -13.55 2.50 -21.19
N SER A 31 -14.72 2.89 -20.65
CA SER A 31 -14.95 4.24 -20.11
C SER A 31 -14.26 4.51 -18.79
N ASN A 32 -13.91 3.47 -18.03
CA ASN A 32 -13.27 3.58 -16.70
C ASN A 32 -11.74 3.55 -16.77
N THR A 33 -11.17 3.91 -17.91
CA THR A 33 -9.73 3.91 -18.16
C THR A 33 -9.21 5.31 -18.49
N GLU A 34 -7.93 5.50 -18.19
CA GLU A 34 -7.18 6.70 -18.53
C GLU A 34 -5.80 6.29 -19.03
N TYR A 35 -5.43 6.74 -20.21
CA TYR A 35 -4.16 6.38 -20.83
C TYR A 35 -3.53 7.57 -21.54
N ASN A 36 -2.38 8.02 -21.03
CA ASN A 36 -1.58 9.11 -21.58
C ASN A 36 -0.13 8.65 -21.73
N PRO A 37 0.20 7.91 -22.81
CA PRO A 37 1.51 7.28 -22.95
C PRO A 37 2.69 8.26 -23.00
N GLU A 38 2.45 9.52 -23.37
CA GLU A 38 3.49 10.57 -23.35
C GLU A 38 3.88 11.00 -21.93
N GLN A 39 2.99 10.85 -20.97
CA GLN A 39 3.24 11.23 -19.57
C GLN A 39 3.61 10.02 -18.71
N PHE A 40 2.96 8.88 -18.97
CA PHE A 40 3.16 7.68 -18.18
C PHE A 40 2.82 6.43 -19.01
N PRO A 41 3.66 5.38 -19.00
CA PRO A 41 3.50 4.23 -19.89
C PRO A 41 2.38 3.26 -19.49
N GLY A 42 1.79 3.40 -18.31
CA GLY A 42 0.71 2.55 -17.84
C GLY A 42 -0.68 3.13 -18.09
N LEU A 43 -1.64 2.24 -18.32
CA LEU A 43 -3.05 2.59 -18.36
C LEU A 43 -3.63 2.47 -16.95
N VAL A 44 -4.36 3.48 -16.49
CA VAL A 44 -5.12 3.44 -15.24
C VAL A 44 -6.51 2.89 -15.52
N ILE A 45 -6.92 1.85 -14.80
CA ILE A 45 -8.30 1.37 -14.79
C ILE A 45 -8.86 1.50 -13.37
N ARG A 46 -10.06 2.08 -13.26
CA ARG A 46 -10.75 2.26 -11.98
C ARG A 46 -11.88 1.27 -11.86
N ILE A 47 -11.92 0.58 -10.72
CA ILE A 47 -12.93 -0.43 -10.41
C ILE A 47 -13.83 0.14 -9.31
N LYS A 48 -15.15 -0.03 -9.45
CA LYS A 48 -16.13 0.50 -8.50
C LYS A 48 -16.39 -0.43 -7.32
N GLU A 49 -16.46 -1.75 -7.60
CA GLU A 49 -16.73 -2.76 -6.57
C GLU A 49 -15.82 -3.98 -6.76
N PRO A 50 -14.84 -4.17 -5.89
CA PRO A 50 -14.42 -3.27 -4.80
C PRO A 50 -13.81 -1.96 -5.33
N LYS A 51 -13.82 -0.89 -4.52
CA LYS A 51 -13.27 0.41 -4.92
C LYS A 51 -11.73 0.35 -4.95
N THR A 52 -11.18 0.03 -6.10
CA THR A 52 -9.74 -0.12 -6.33
C THR A 52 -9.35 0.52 -7.65
N SER A 53 -8.04 0.63 -7.86
CA SER A 53 -7.47 1.07 -9.14
C SER A 53 -6.30 0.16 -9.50
N ALA A 54 -6.06 0.03 -10.78
CA ALA A 54 -4.90 -0.70 -11.25
C ALA A 54 -4.18 0.05 -12.37
N LEU A 55 -2.87 -0.16 -12.44
CA LEU A 55 -2.03 0.21 -13.56
C LEU A 55 -1.80 -1.03 -14.40
N ILE A 56 -2.03 -0.93 -15.70
CA ILE A 56 -1.79 -2.02 -16.66
C ILE A 56 -0.75 -1.55 -17.64
N PHE A 57 0.28 -2.37 -17.86
CA PHE A 57 1.36 -2.09 -18.79
C PHE A 57 1.24 -2.95 -20.05
N ASN A 58 1.85 -2.52 -21.14
CA ASN A 58 1.84 -3.27 -22.42
C ASN A 58 2.30 -4.72 -22.25
N SER A 59 3.24 -4.97 -21.35
CA SER A 59 3.76 -6.32 -21.06
C SER A 59 2.76 -7.25 -20.37
N GLY A 60 1.59 -6.72 -19.96
CA GLY A 60 0.62 -7.46 -19.17
C GLY A 60 0.85 -7.37 -17.67
N LYS A 61 1.89 -6.67 -17.21
CA LYS A 61 2.10 -6.41 -15.77
C LYS A 61 0.98 -5.54 -15.23
N ILE A 62 0.50 -5.88 -14.04
CA ILE A 62 -0.52 -5.12 -13.31
C ILE A 62 0.05 -4.68 -11.96
N VAL A 63 -0.28 -3.47 -11.54
CA VAL A 63 -0.11 -3.01 -10.17
C VAL A 63 -1.47 -2.55 -9.65
N CYS A 64 -2.00 -3.24 -8.64
CA CYS A 64 -3.32 -2.94 -8.08
C CYS A 64 -3.17 -2.28 -6.71
N THR A 65 -3.96 -1.25 -6.44
CA THR A 65 -3.97 -0.49 -5.19
C THR A 65 -5.40 -0.19 -4.75
N GLY A 66 -5.58 0.11 -3.47
CA GLY A 66 -6.88 0.46 -2.88
C GLY A 66 -7.60 -0.70 -2.20
N ALA A 67 -7.14 -1.92 -2.34
CA ALA A 67 -7.71 -3.07 -1.65
C ALA A 67 -7.33 -3.08 -0.17
N ARG A 68 -8.25 -3.53 0.68
CA ARG A 68 -8.04 -3.65 2.14
C ARG A 68 -7.73 -5.08 2.59
N ASP A 69 -8.01 -6.05 1.73
CA ASP A 69 -7.70 -7.46 1.97
C ASP A 69 -7.43 -8.19 0.64
N LEU A 70 -6.99 -9.44 0.73
CA LEU A 70 -6.67 -10.24 -0.45
C LEU A 70 -7.92 -10.65 -1.25
N ASP A 71 -9.08 -10.75 -0.62
CA ASP A 71 -10.33 -11.01 -1.33
C ASP A 71 -10.68 -9.84 -2.28
N GLU A 72 -10.55 -8.60 -1.81
CA GLU A 72 -10.73 -7.41 -2.66
C GLU A 72 -9.71 -7.38 -3.80
N VAL A 73 -8.46 -7.77 -3.55
CA VAL A 73 -7.43 -7.89 -4.61
C VAL A 73 -7.87 -8.88 -5.68
N GLN A 74 -8.30 -10.07 -5.29
CA GLN A 74 -8.72 -11.11 -6.23
C GLN A 74 -9.95 -10.68 -7.03
N ARG A 75 -10.93 -10.07 -6.38
CA ARG A 75 -12.13 -9.54 -7.05
C ARG A 75 -11.78 -8.43 -8.05
N SER A 76 -10.84 -7.56 -7.71
CA SER A 76 -10.35 -6.51 -8.61
C SER A 76 -9.70 -7.08 -9.87
N ILE A 77 -8.83 -8.07 -9.72
CA ILE A 77 -8.18 -8.74 -10.86
C ILE A 77 -9.22 -9.43 -11.74
N LYS A 78 -10.21 -10.09 -11.16
CA LYS A 78 -11.32 -10.71 -11.89
C LYS A 78 -12.12 -9.68 -12.71
N GLN A 79 -12.36 -8.49 -12.15
CA GLN A 79 -13.04 -7.42 -12.88
C GLN A 79 -12.21 -6.92 -14.07
N ILE A 80 -10.89 -6.81 -13.91
CA ILE A 80 -9.98 -6.45 -15.00
C ILE A 80 -10.06 -7.50 -16.11
N ILE A 81 -9.99 -8.77 -15.76
CA ILE A 81 -10.08 -9.89 -16.75
C ILE A 81 -11.41 -9.85 -17.48
N LYS A 82 -12.53 -9.65 -16.77
CA LYS A 82 -13.86 -9.52 -17.41
C LYS A 82 -13.93 -8.32 -18.37
N SER A 83 -13.31 -7.20 -18.00
CA SER A 83 -13.25 -6.03 -18.89
C SER A 83 -12.47 -6.33 -20.17
N LEU A 84 -11.38 -7.07 -20.05
CA LEU A 84 -10.60 -7.52 -21.21
C LEU A 84 -11.38 -8.49 -22.11
N GLU A 85 -12.12 -9.43 -21.52
CA GLU A 85 -12.97 -10.36 -22.25
C GLU A 85 -14.04 -9.63 -23.10
N LYS A 86 -14.60 -8.54 -22.58
CA LYS A 86 -15.58 -7.71 -23.33
C LYS A 86 -15.01 -7.09 -24.61
N ILE A 87 -13.72 -6.93 -24.70
CA ILE A 87 -13.03 -6.41 -25.88
C ILE A 87 -12.24 -7.51 -26.63
N ASN A 88 -12.64 -8.76 -26.43
CA ASN A 88 -12.09 -9.95 -27.09
C ASN A 88 -10.61 -10.24 -26.76
N ILE A 89 -10.16 -9.87 -25.55
CA ILE A 89 -8.85 -10.22 -25.04
C ILE A 89 -9.05 -11.29 -23.95
N LYS A 90 -8.66 -12.52 -24.26
CA LYS A 90 -8.79 -13.65 -23.35
C LYS A 90 -7.51 -13.85 -22.56
N ILE A 91 -7.62 -13.86 -21.23
CA ILE A 91 -6.52 -14.20 -20.33
C ILE A 91 -6.56 -15.71 -20.07
N THR A 92 -5.46 -16.39 -20.36
CA THR A 92 -5.39 -17.86 -20.33
C THR A 92 -4.71 -18.41 -19.08
N ILE A 93 -4.11 -17.54 -18.27
CA ILE A 93 -3.45 -17.92 -17.03
C ILE A 93 -4.24 -17.43 -15.82
N GLU A 94 -4.00 -18.02 -14.65
CA GLU A 94 -4.44 -17.50 -13.37
C GLU A 94 -3.36 -16.56 -12.83
N PRO A 95 -3.61 -15.24 -12.74
CA PRO A 95 -2.60 -14.29 -12.27
C PRO A 95 -2.18 -14.56 -10.83
N LYS A 96 -0.88 -14.69 -10.62
CA LYS A 96 -0.31 -14.81 -9.27
C LYS A 96 -0.04 -13.44 -8.69
N VAL A 97 -0.45 -13.22 -7.47
CA VAL A 97 -0.35 -11.94 -6.76
C VAL A 97 0.88 -11.92 -5.87
N THR A 98 1.66 -10.84 -5.97
CA THR A 98 2.75 -10.54 -5.05
C THR A 98 2.45 -9.25 -4.31
N ILE A 99 2.40 -9.29 -2.98
CA ILE A 99 2.21 -8.09 -2.16
C ILE A 99 3.48 -7.25 -2.21
N GLN A 100 3.34 -5.99 -2.61
CA GLN A 100 4.45 -5.02 -2.68
C GLN A 100 4.49 -4.11 -1.46
N ASN A 101 3.33 -3.75 -0.93
CA ASN A 101 3.23 -2.88 0.23
C ASN A 101 1.87 -3.04 0.92
N ILE A 102 1.88 -2.97 2.24
CA ILE A 102 0.68 -2.88 3.06
C ILE A 102 0.76 -1.57 3.84
N VAL A 103 -0.31 -0.79 3.77
CA VAL A 103 -0.49 0.42 4.58
C VAL A 103 -1.53 0.13 5.64
N ALA A 104 -1.18 0.42 6.89
CA ALA A 104 -2.06 0.23 8.03
C ALA A 104 -2.19 1.53 8.83
N SER A 105 -3.35 1.74 9.41
CA SER A 105 -3.66 2.93 10.21
C SER A 105 -4.15 2.51 11.58
N GLY A 106 -3.73 3.25 12.60
CA GLY A 106 -4.10 2.97 13.98
C GLY A 106 -3.83 4.14 14.92
N ALA A 107 -3.80 3.84 16.20
CA ALA A 107 -3.51 4.82 17.25
C ALA A 107 -2.69 4.20 18.37
N VAL A 108 -1.77 4.99 18.95
CA VAL A 108 -0.95 4.54 20.07
C VAL A 108 -1.63 4.77 21.44
N GLY A 109 -2.83 5.36 21.45
CA GLY A 109 -3.63 5.55 22.66
C GLY A 109 -3.15 6.67 23.58
N MET A 110 -2.29 7.57 23.08
CA MET A 110 -1.78 8.72 23.83
C MET A 110 -1.45 9.86 22.89
N ASP A 111 -1.52 11.08 23.38
CA ASP A 111 -1.02 12.24 22.64
C ASP A 111 0.50 12.20 22.53
N LEU A 112 1.02 12.67 21.40
CA LEU A 112 2.45 12.67 21.13
C LEU A 112 2.96 14.11 20.99
N ASN A 113 4.06 14.40 21.67
CA ASN A 113 4.79 15.65 21.46
C ASN A 113 5.81 15.43 20.33
N LEU A 114 5.43 15.81 19.10
CA LEU A 114 6.24 15.57 17.92
C LEU A 114 7.58 16.31 17.93
N ASN A 115 7.65 17.50 18.54
CA ASN A 115 8.91 18.22 18.69
C ASN A 115 9.91 17.45 19.57
N VAL A 116 9.43 16.91 20.68
CA VAL A 116 10.27 16.10 21.58
C VAL A 116 10.70 14.81 20.91
N LEU A 117 9.80 14.15 20.20
CA LEU A 117 10.12 12.91 19.47
C LEU A 117 11.16 13.16 18.37
N ALA A 118 11.05 14.26 17.63
CA ALA A 118 12.01 14.63 16.59
C ALA A 118 13.42 14.85 17.16
N MET A 119 13.53 15.34 18.39
CA MET A 119 14.82 15.54 19.08
C MET A 119 15.41 14.25 19.65
N LYS A 120 14.56 13.37 20.17
CA LYS A 120 15.00 12.16 20.89
C LYS A 120 15.14 10.91 20.03
N LEU A 121 14.36 10.79 18.96
CA LEU A 121 14.40 9.65 18.05
C LEU A 121 15.36 9.91 16.88
N GLN A 122 16.08 8.88 16.47
CA GLN A 122 16.85 8.93 15.24
C GLN A 122 15.97 8.58 14.03
N ASN A 123 16.43 8.93 12.83
CA ASN A 123 15.72 8.64 11.57
C ASN A 123 14.31 9.24 11.51
N THR A 124 14.16 10.46 11.99
CA THR A 124 12.93 11.23 11.93
C THR A 124 13.06 12.44 11.01
N GLU A 125 11.96 12.81 10.36
CA GLU A 125 11.79 14.06 9.62
C GLU A 125 10.51 14.72 10.11
N TYR A 126 10.61 15.97 10.57
CA TYR A 126 9.47 16.71 11.07
C TYR A 126 9.52 18.17 10.62
N GLU A 127 8.65 18.52 9.69
CA GLU A 127 8.52 19.86 9.13
C GLU A 127 7.05 20.29 9.20
N PRO A 128 6.59 20.77 10.38
CA PRO A 128 5.16 21.04 10.62
C PRO A 128 4.54 22.08 9.68
N GLU A 129 5.34 22.93 9.08
CA GLU A 129 4.86 23.92 8.11
C GLU A 129 4.50 23.30 6.77
N GLN A 130 5.08 22.15 6.42
CA GLN A 130 4.83 21.44 5.18
C GLN A 130 3.86 20.28 5.37
N PHE A 131 3.99 19.55 6.47
CA PHE A 131 3.18 18.38 6.76
C PHE A 131 3.03 18.19 8.27
N PRO A 132 1.80 17.97 8.79
CA PRO A 132 1.56 17.92 10.24
C PRO A 132 2.06 16.65 10.93
N GLY A 133 2.46 15.63 10.20
CA GLY A 133 2.96 14.37 10.74
C GLY A 133 4.48 14.33 10.81
N LEU A 134 4.99 13.57 11.79
CA LEU A 134 6.39 13.23 11.88
C LEU A 134 6.64 11.92 11.14
N VAL A 135 7.60 11.90 10.23
CA VAL A 135 8.04 10.68 9.53
C VAL A 135 9.10 9.99 10.37
N TYR A 136 8.88 8.73 10.71
CA TYR A 136 9.80 7.92 11.51
C TYR A 136 10.11 6.60 10.80
N LYS A 137 11.36 6.39 10.44
CA LYS A 137 11.83 5.15 9.81
C LYS A 137 12.42 4.21 10.84
N ILE A 138 11.88 3.00 10.92
CA ILE A 138 12.25 1.97 11.90
C ILE A 138 12.85 0.77 11.17
N ASN A 139 13.95 0.24 11.71
CA ASN A 139 14.47 -1.07 11.37
C ASN A 139 14.13 -2.02 12.52
N VAL A 140 13.43 -3.11 12.22
CA VAL A 140 13.11 -4.16 13.18
C VAL A 140 13.90 -5.40 12.80
N GLU A 141 14.61 -5.99 13.76
CA GLU A 141 15.39 -7.21 13.58
C GLU A 141 14.72 -8.37 14.31
N PRO A 142 13.72 -9.02 13.67
CA PRO A 142 13.09 -10.17 14.27
C PRO A 142 14.06 -11.35 14.33
N LYS A 143 14.02 -12.14 15.38
CA LYS A 143 14.89 -13.32 15.52
C LYS A 143 14.61 -14.31 14.38
N GLY A 144 15.65 -14.62 13.59
CA GLY A 144 15.57 -15.62 12.52
C GLY A 144 14.90 -15.14 11.23
N GLU A 145 14.57 -13.86 11.13
CA GLU A 145 13.97 -13.27 9.94
C GLU A 145 14.85 -12.15 9.37
N LYS A 146 14.52 -11.73 8.15
CA LYS A 146 15.19 -10.57 7.55
C LYS A 146 14.80 -9.28 8.27
N VAL A 147 15.73 -8.32 8.30
CA VAL A 147 15.45 -6.98 8.83
C VAL A 147 14.22 -6.38 8.15
N LEU A 148 13.25 -6.01 8.96
CA LEU A 148 12.05 -5.32 8.51
C LEU A 148 12.31 -3.81 8.55
N LYS A 149 12.13 -3.16 7.41
CA LYS A 149 12.17 -1.69 7.30
C LYS A 149 10.73 -1.18 7.17
N ALA A 150 10.30 -0.39 8.13
CA ALA A 150 8.98 0.21 8.11
C ALA A 150 9.07 1.72 8.31
N THR A 151 8.10 2.44 7.77
CA THR A 151 7.97 3.89 7.94
C THR A 151 6.66 4.18 8.62
N PHE A 152 6.71 4.99 9.68
CA PHE A 152 5.53 5.50 10.35
C PHE A 152 5.34 6.99 10.09
N LEU A 153 4.09 7.38 9.91
CA LEU A 153 3.65 8.76 10.07
C LEU A 153 3.01 8.85 11.45
N LEU A 154 3.54 9.75 12.29
CA LEU A 154 3.05 9.96 13.65
C LEU A 154 2.37 11.32 13.74
N PHE A 155 1.20 11.36 14.35
CA PHE A 155 0.43 12.59 14.54
C PHE A 155 0.29 12.93 16.01
N SER A 156 0.15 14.21 16.32
CA SER A 156 0.09 14.70 17.72
C SER A 156 -1.04 14.08 18.53
N ASN A 157 -2.16 13.72 17.89
CA ASN A 157 -3.30 13.05 18.54
C ASN A 157 -3.10 11.55 18.77
N GLY A 158 -1.89 11.02 18.51
CA GLY A 158 -1.58 9.61 18.69
C GLY A 158 -1.96 8.71 17.52
N LYS A 159 -2.55 9.24 16.46
CA LYS A 159 -2.79 8.47 15.22
C LYS A 159 -1.47 8.14 14.55
N VAL A 160 -1.41 6.95 13.94
CA VAL A 160 -0.23 6.46 13.23
C VAL A 160 -0.63 5.81 11.92
N VAL A 161 0.23 5.96 10.92
CA VAL A 161 0.12 5.25 9.64
C VAL A 161 1.43 4.50 9.42
N CYS A 162 1.34 3.18 9.18
CA CYS A 162 2.48 2.31 8.91
C CYS A 162 2.52 1.94 7.44
N THR A 163 3.67 2.03 6.82
CA THR A 163 3.90 1.61 5.43
C THR A 163 5.26 0.90 5.30
N GLY A 164 5.48 0.21 4.19
CA GLY A 164 6.72 -0.54 3.93
C GLY A 164 6.66 -2.00 4.37
N THR A 165 5.54 -2.45 4.90
CA THR A 165 5.31 -3.82 5.33
C THR A 165 4.67 -4.65 4.20
N LYS A 166 4.82 -5.97 4.25
CA LYS A 166 4.30 -6.92 3.23
C LYS A 166 3.38 -7.99 3.81
N SER A 167 3.11 -7.95 5.11
CA SER A 167 2.16 -8.84 5.78
C SER A 167 1.60 -8.16 7.02
N GLU A 168 0.44 -8.62 7.51
CA GLU A 168 -0.11 -8.15 8.78
C GLU A 168 0.82 -8.45 9.95
N HIS A 169 1.50 -9.59 9.91
CA HIS A 169 2.51 -9.94 10.92
C HIS A 169 3.60 -8.87 11.01
N GLN A 170 4.12 -8.41 9.86
CA GLN A 170 5.10 -7.34 9.81
C GLN A 170 4.55 -6.01 10.32
N VAL A 171 3.28 -5.70 10.05
CA VAL A 171 2.62 -4.51 10.61
C VAL A 171 2.63 -4.54 12.14
N HIS A 172 2.28 -5.68 12.73
CA HIS A 172 2.29 -5.84 14.18
C HIS A 172 3.70 -5.80 14.78
N GLN A 173 4.68 -6.43 14.12
CA GLN A 173 6.09 -6.34 14.53
C GLN A 173 6.58 -4.89 14.54
N ALA A 174 6.27 -4.13 13.49
CA ALA A 174 6.65 -2.71 13.38
C ALA A 174 5.95 -1.87 14.46
N LEU A 175 4.67 -2.11 14.72
CA LEU A 175 3.92 -1.40 15.76
C LEU A 175 4.48 -1.68 17.15
N ASP A 176 4.79 -2.92 17.48
CA ASP A 176 5.38 -3.30 18.77
C ASP A 176 6.73 -2.58 18.97
N ALA A 177 7.57 -2.52 17.92
CA ALA A 177 8.82 -1.78 17.97
C ALA A 177 8.62 -0.28 18.14
N LEU A 178 7.64 0.31 17.47
CA LEU A 178 7.28 1.73 17.63
C LEU A 178 6.91 2.02 19.09
N ILE A 179 6.01 1.23 19.65
CA ILE A 179 5.54 1.42 21.03
C ILE A 179 6.70 1.31 22.01
N GLU A 180 7.57 0.33 21.83
CA GLU A 180 8.77 0.16 22.66
C GLU A 180 9.68 1.40 22.59
N ASN A 181 9.93 1.90 21.37
CA ASN A 181 10.76 3.08 21.18
C ASN A 181 10.12 4.34 21.78
N LEU A 182 8.80 4.51 21.65
CA LEU A 182 8.09 5.63 22.28
C LEU A 182 8.17 5.59 23.80
N LYS A 183 8.13 4.42 24.42
CA LYS A 183 8.30 4.25 25.87
C LYS A 183 9.68 4.64 26.37
N LYS A 184 10.72 4.38 25.57
CA LYS A 184 12.12 4.70 25.92
C LYS A 184 12.40 6.21 25.94
N VAL A 185 11.63 7.01 25.21
CA VAL A 185 11.86 8.46 25.06
C VAL A 185 10.85 9.31 25.83
N LYS A 186 10.00 8.70 26.61
CA LYS A 186 9.07 9.39 27.50
C LYS A 186 9.78 10.15 28.62
#